data_9a2cd99bd16417093eba5d715795ebba
#
_entry.id   9a2cd99bd16417093eba5d715795ebba
#
_cell.length_a   1.000
_cell.length_b   1.000
_cell.length_c   1.000
_cell.angle_alpha   90.00
_cell.angle_beta   90.00
_cell.angle_gamma   90.00
#
_symmetry.space_group_name_H-M   'P 1'
#
loop_
_entity.id
_entity.type
_entity.pdbx_description
1 polymer ?
#
loop_
_entity_poly.entity_id
_entity_poly.type
_entity_poly.pdbx_seq_one_letter_code
_entity_poly.pdbx_strand_id
1 'polypeptide(L)'
;MSNVKYRFSSDGKVGTGTLPDGTCFLFDYSRFSRIKDRNWYRRGKNLPDKKAYIIDRDGIELHRTLFDVPKGYEVDHINLNTMDNRSCNLRICTHQANQCNQPPQCNNTSGVSGVSLYLPSGKFRARIKICQHDIHLGYYETFEQAVQARNVGMDFMFGEYGRYNDVPEAPDWIKDKVANICERFADLSISEAPFYMPMPFTAVS
;
A
#
# COMPACT_ATOMS: atom_id res chain seq x y z
N MET A 1 29.67 -8.14 -13.12
CA MET A 1 28.54 -9.11 -13.17
C MET A 1 27.68 -8.88 -11.96
N SER A 2 26.36 -9.00 -12.08
CA SER A 2 25.44 -8.91 -10.94
C SER A 2 25.73 -10.01 -9.92
N ASN A 3 25.54 -9.71 -8.62
CA ASN A 3 25.66 -10.68 -7.52
C ASN A 3 24.42 -11.57 -7.38
N VAL A 4 23.37 -11.37 -8.20
CA VAL A 4 22.07 -12.04 -8.13
C VAL A 4 22.02 -13.22 -9.11
N LYS A 5 21.47 -14.34 -8.65
CA LYS A 5 21.12 -15.47 -9.52
C LYS A 5 19.67 -15.28 -10.00
N TYR A 6 19.47 -15.22 -11.31
CA TYR A 6 18.15 -15.05 -11.90
C TYR A 6 17.62 -16.37 -12.48
N ARG A 7 16.34 -16.61 -12.29
CA ARG A 7 15.58 -17.70 -12.91
C ARG A 7 14.27 -17.13 -13.48
N PHE A 8 13.73 -17.77 -14.48
CA PHE A 8 12.52 -17.31 -15.15
C PHE A 8 11.49 -18.44 -15.17
N SER A 9 10.19 -18.06 -15.12
CA SER A 9 9.07 -18.98 -15.25
C SER A 9 9.04 -19.60 -16.65
N SER A 10 8.41 -20.75 -16.79
CA SER A 10 8.32 -21.47 -18.07
C SER A 10 7.60 -20.69 -19.16
N ASP A 11 6.67 -19.79 -18.79
CA ASP A 11 5.96 -18.88 -19.70
C ASP A 11 6.75 -17.60 -20.03
N GLY A 12 7.95 -17.44 -19.45
CA GLY A 12 8.81 -16.29 -19.68
C GLY A 12 8.30 -14.95 -19.12
N LYS A 13 7.25 -14.93 -18.30
CA LYS A 13 6.63 -13.69 -17.82
C LYS A 13 7.21 -13.19 -16.50
N VAL A 14 7.57 -14.12 -15.60
CA VAL A 14 8.03 -13.79 -14.24
C VAL A 14 9.47 -14.21 -14.06
N GLY A 15 10.26 -13.31 -13.48
CA GLY A 15 11.62 -13.57 -13.01
C GLY A 15 11.69 -13.68 -11.50
N THR A 16 12.59 -14.54 -11.02
CA THR A 16 12.97 -14.63 -9.60
C THR A 16 14.44 -14.31 -9.49
N GLY A 17 14.76 -13.29 -8.70
CA GLY A 17 16.13 -12.97 -8.29
C GLY A 17 16.43 -13.60 -6.92
N THR A 18 17.59 -14.23 -6.78
CA THR A 18 18.07 -14.80 -5.51
C THR A 18 19.38 -14.13 -5.13
N LEU A 19 19.39 -13.45 -3.99
CA LEU A 19 20.58 -12.82 -3.42
C LEU A 19 21.54 -13.85 -2.82
N PRO A 20 22.82 -13.50 -2.56
CA PRO A 20 23.81 -14.39 -1.93
C PRO A 20 23.38 -14.89 -0.54
N ASP A 21 22.55 -14.15 0.19
CA ASP A 21 22.03 -14.54 1.50
C ASP A 21 20.78 -15.46 1.43
N GLY A 22 20.36 -15.85 0.21
CA GLY A 22 19.19 -16.68 -0.04
C GLY A 22 17.88 -15.91 -0.16
N THR A 23 17.86 -14.59 0.06
CA THR A 23 16.63 -13.77 -0.11
C THR A 23 16.18 -13.83 -1.57
N CYS A 24 14.89 -14.12 -1.78
CA CYS A 24 14.26 -14.20 -3.09
C CYS A 24 13.30 -13.03 -3.30
N PHE A 25 13.26 -12.50 -4.52
CA PHE A 25 12.29 -11.48 -4.94
C PHE A 25 11.75 -11.78 -6.34
N LEU A 26 10.52 -11.36 -6.60
CA LEU A 26 9.84 -11.52 -7.89
C LEU A 26 9.85 -10.21 -8.67
N PHE A 27 9.85 -10.32 -10.00
CA PHE A 27 9.73 -9.19 -10.92
C PHE A 27 9.17 -9.66 -12.28
N ASP A 28 8.68 -8.73 -13.10
CA ASP A 28 8.27 -9.06 -14.47
C ASP A 28 9.49 -9.16 -15.39
N TYR A 29 9.54 -10.19 -16.22
CA TYR A 29 10.63 -10.38 -17.18
C TYR A 29 10.84 -9.16 -18.10
N SER A 30 9.77 -8.50 -18.50
CA SER A 30 9.82 -7.29 -19.32
C SER A 30 10.62 -6.13 -18.68
N ARG A 31 10.84 -6.18 -17.36
CA ARG A 31 11.64 -5.19 -16.60
C ARG A 31 13.06 -5.65 -16.28
N PHE A 32 13.45 -6.85 -16.71
CA PHE A 32 14.74 -7.45 -16.40
C PHE A 32 15.94 -6.58 -16.82
N SER A 33 15.84 -5.93 -17.97
CA SER A 33 16.90 -5.03 -18.48
C SER A 33 17.24 -3.88 -17.51
N ARG A 34 16.30 -3.45 -16.67
CA ARG A 34 16.50 -2.36 -15.69
C ARG A 34 17.29 -2.78 -14.46
N ILE A 35 17.37 -4.09 -14.17
CA ILE A 35 17.92 -4.60 -12.91
C ILE A 35 19.13 -5.54 -13.09
N LYS A 36 19.30 -6.16 -14.27
CA LYS A 36 20.26 -7.25 -14.52
C LYS A 36 21.72 -6.86 -14.29
N ASP A 37 22.09 -5.62 -14.52
CA ASP A 37 23.47 -5.13 -14.49
C ASP A 37 23.85 -4.47 -13.15
N ARG A 38 22.93 -4.48 -12.18
CA ARG A 38 23.14 -3.94 -10.83
C ARG A 38 23.41 -5.04 -9.82
N ASN A 39 24.14 -4.68 -8.76
CA ASN A 39 24.28 -5.51 -7.57
C ASN A 39 23.18 -5.13 -6.58
N TRP A 40 22.50 -6.15 -6.06
CA TRP A 40 21.39 -5.98 -5.15
C TRP A 40 21.70 -6.57 -3.79
N TYR A 41 21.17 -5.93 -2.75
CA TYR A 41 21.39 -6.28 -1.35
C TYR A 41 20.07 -6.18 -0.59
N ARG A 42 19.95 -6.96 0.47
CA ARG A 42 18.81 -6.86 1.39
C ARG A 42 19.07 -5.78 2.42
N ARG A 43 18.21 -4.76 2.49
CA ARG A 43 18.13 -3.82 3.60
C ARG A 43 17.13 -4.36 4.62
N GLY A 44 17.46 -4.31 5.93
CA GLY A 44 16.62 -4.85 7.00
C GLY A 44 16.91 -6.32 7.29
N LYS A 45 18.19 -6.66 7.52
CA LYS A 45 18.68 -8.02 7.74
C LYS A 45 17.89 -8.82 8.79
N ASN A 46 17.38 -8.15 9.83
CA ASN A 46 16.62 -8.77 10.91
C ASN A 46 15.10 -8.58 10.77
N LEU A 47 14.63 -8.02 9.66
CA LEU A 47 13.21 -7.83 9.40
C LEU A 47 12.65 -9.03 8.64
N PRO A 48 11.35 -9.37 8.83
CA PRO A 48 10.66 -10.32 7.96
C PRO A 48 10.73 -9.86 6.49
N ASP A 49 10.70 -10.79 5.53
CA ASP A 49 10.76 -10.48 4.10
C ASP A 49 9.76 -9.41 3.66
N LYS A 50 8.54 -9.48 4.17
CA LYS A 50 7.48 -8.49 3.89
C LYS A 50 7.79 -7.05 4.34
N LYS A 51 8.85 -6.83 5.13
CA LYS A 51 9.26 -5.50 5.64
C LYS A 51 10.68 -5.12 5.25
N ALA A 52 11.45 -6.05 4.66
CA ALA A 52 12.77 -5.79 4.13
C ALA A 52 12.65 -5.24 2.70
N TYR A 53 13.67 -4.52 2.23
CA TYR A 53 13.71 -3.99 0.87
C TYR A 53 14.94 -4.52 0.15
N ILE A 54 14.83 -4.67 -1.17
CA ILE A 54 15.97 -4.91 -2.04
C ILE A 54 16.49 -3.56 -2.50
N ILE A 55 17.75 -3.28 -2.24
CA ILE A 55 18.40 -2.00 -2.58
C ILE A 55 19.69 -2.27 -3.38
N ASP A 56 20.10 -1.31 -4.17
CA ASP A 56 21.41 -1.32 -4.79
C ASP A 56 22.48 -0.73 -3.85
N ARG A 57 23.71 -0.62 -4.37
CA ARG A 57 24.85 -0.06 -3.66
C ARG A 57 24.66 1.38 -3.18
N ASP A 58 23.89 2.17 -3.95
CA ASP A 58 23.63 3.58 -3.66
C ASP A 58 22.39 3.77 -2.78
N GLY A 59 21.78 2.67 -2.31
CA GLY A 59 20.58 2.66 -1.47
C GLY A 59 19.27 2.84 -2.25
N ILE A 60 19.32 2.78 -3.58
CA ILE A 60 18.14 2.88 -4.43
C ILE A 60 17.36 1.58 -4.37
N GLU A 61 16.06 1.68 -4.08
CA GLU A 61 15.18 0.54 -3.93
C GLU A 61 14.83 -0.08 -5.29
N LEU A 62 14.85 -1.42 -5.40
CA LEU A 62 14.62 -2.16 -6.64
C LEU A 62 13.29 -1.78 -7.29
N HIS A 63 12.19 -1.75 -6.52
CA HIS A 63 10.87 -1.42 -7.05
C HIS A 63 10.83 -0.03 -7.73
N ARG A 64 11.63 0.93 -7.26
CA ARG A 64 11.71 2.27 -7.86
C ARG A 64 12.49 2.27 -9.18
N THR A 65 13.42 1.34 -9.38
CA THR A 65 14.19 1.25 -10.63
C THR A 65 13.40 0.61 -11.77
N LEU A 66 12.32 -0.11 -11.43
CA LEU A 66 11.50 -0.78 -12.43
C LEU A 66 10.64 0.18 -13.27
N PHE A 67 10.43 1.40 -12.79
CA PHE A 67 9.56 2.40 -13.43
C PHE A 67 10.24 3.75 -13.57
N ASP A 68 9.76 4.56 -14.51
CA ASP A 68 10.11 5.98 -14.61
C ASP A 68 9.12 6.75 -13.71
N VAL A 69 9.54 6.99 -12.46
CA VAL A 69 8.67 7.59 -11.43
C VAL A 69 8.73 9.10 -11.52
N PRO A 70 7.63 9.83 -11.78
CA PRO A 70 7.61 11.28 -11.80
C PRO A 70 8.04 11.88 -10.46
N LYS A 71 8.55 13.12 -10.50
CA LYS A 71 8.90 13.84 -9.27
C LYS A 71 7.65 14.05 -8.40
N GLY A 72 7.76 13.73 -7.11
CA GLY A 72 6.65 13.82 -6.15
C GLY A 72 5.81 12.56 -6.03
N TYR A 73 6.13 11.52 -6.82
CA TYR A 73 5.48 10.22 -6.72
C TYR A 73 6.41 9.16 -6.12
N GLU A 74 5.79 8.11 -5.60
CA GLU A 74 6.44 6.95 -5.00
C GLU A 74 5.92 5.66 -5.66
N VAL A 75 6.63 4.56 -5.45
CA VAL A 75 6.15 3.21 -5.83
C VAL A 75 5.74 2.49 -4.55
N ASP A 76 4.50 2.05 -4.49
CA ASP A 76 3.91 1.33 -3.36
C ASP A 76 3.67 -0.15 -3.71
N HIS A 77 3.84 -1.02 -2.73
CA HIS A 77 3.49 -2.44 -2.82
C HIS A 77 2.05 -2.65 -2.34
N ILE A 78 1.11 -2.87 -3.26
CA ILE A 78 -0.33 -2.98 -2.99
C ILE A 78 -0.63 -3.98 -1.87
N ASN A 79 -0.03 -5.17 -1.92
CA ASN A 79 -0.21 -6.23 -0.93
C ASN A 79 0.77 -6.15 0.27
N LEU A 80 1.57 -5.09 0.37
CA LEU A 80 2.61 -4.87 1.39
C LEU A 80 3.75 -5.91 1.38
N ASN A 81 3.84 -6.76 0.38
CA ASN A 81 4.94 -7.71 0.22
C ASN A 81 6.06 -7.08 -0.62
N THR A 82 7.08 -6.55 0.03
CA THR A 82 8.20 -5.83 -0.59
C THR A 82 9.13 -6.73 -1.42
N MET A 83 8.97 -8.05 -1.35
CA MET A 83 9.68 -9.00 -2.20
C MET A 83 8.93 -9.29 -3.51
N ASP A 84 7.67 -8.90 -3.64
CA ASP A 84 6.90 -9.06 -4.87
C ASP A 84 6.89 -7.74 -5.66
N ASN A 85 7.87 -7.61 -6.56
CA ASN A 85 8.07 -6.42 -7.39
C ASN A 85 7.47 -6.58 -8.79
N ARG A 86 6.44 -7.39 -8.96
CA ARG A 86 5.69 -7.50 -10.22
C ARG A 86 4.75 -6.31 -10.38
N SER A 87 4.51 -5.89 -11.62
CA SER A 87 3.65 -4.74 -11.94
C SER A 87 2.22 -4.90 -11.40
N CYS A 88 1.70 -6.13 -11.29
CA CYS A 88 0.39 -6.40 -10.69
C CYS A 88 0.32 -6.08 -9.19
N ASN A 89 1.46 -5.97 -8.51
CA ASN A 89 1.56 -5.64 -7.09
C ASN A 89 2.15 -4.24 -6.83
N LEU A 90 2.58 -3.53 -7.86
CA LEU A 90 3.18 -2.21 -7.73
C LEU A 90 2.28 -1.15 -8.34
N ARG A 91 2.18 0.00 -7.66
CA ARG A 91 1.51 1.19 -8.18
C ARG A 91 2.36 2.43 -7.95
N ILE A 92 2.29 3.39 -8.86
CA ILE A 92 2.87 4.72 -8.69
C ILE A 92 1.79 5.60 -8.06
N CYS A 93 2.07 6.19 -6.93
CA CYS A 93 1.13 6.99 -6.18
C CYS A 93 1.81 8.17 -5.48
N THR A 94 1.03 9.12 -4.98
CA THR A 94 1.55 10.19 -4.13
C THR A 94 1.99 9.64 -2.77
N HIS A 95 2.86 10.36 -2.06
CA HIS A 95 3.24 10.01 -0.68
C HIS A 95 2.02 9.80 0.23
N GLN A 96 1.00 10.64 0.08
CA GLN A 96 -0.24 10.56 0.85
C GLN A 96 -1.00 9.26 0.57
N ALA A 97 -1.16 8.89 -0.70
CA ALA A 97 -1.81 7.63 -1.08
C ALA A 97 -1.03 6.41 -0.56
N ASN A 98 0.31 6.44 -0.64
CA ASN A 98 1.16 5.40 -0.07
C ASN A 98 0.96 5.24 1.44
N GLN A 99 0.83 6.34 2.17
CA GLN A 99 0.56 6.29 3.62
C GLN A 99 -0.77 5.64 3.98
N CYS A 100 -1.77 5.70 3.11
CA CYS A 100 -3.07 5.07 3.36
C CYS A 100 -3.00 3.54 3.35
N ASN A 101 -2.05 2.95 2.63
CA ASN A 101 -1.82 1.50 2.56
C ASN A 101 -1.00 0.94 3.74
N GLN A 102 -0.49 1.79 4.64
CA GLN A 102 0.37 1.33 5.74
C GLN A 102 -0.37 0.39 6.70
N PRO A 103 0.30 -0.69 7.19
CA PRO A 103 -0.29 -1.58 8.19
C PRO A 103 -0.52 -0.85 9.51
N PRO A 104 -1.41 -1.37 10.39
CA PRO A 104 -1.55 -0.85 11.75
C PRO A 104 -0.20 -0.78 12.46
N GLN A 105 0.02 0.29 13.22
CA GLN A 105 1.24 0.44 14.02
C GLN A 105 1.30 -0.65 15.10
N CYS A 106 2.51 -0.98 15.57
CA CYS A 106 2.75 -2.05 16.55
C CYS A 106 2.05 -1.80 17.90
N ASN A 107 1.71 -0.55 18.24
CA ASN A 107 0.96 -0.17 19.44
C ASN A 107 -0.57 -0.16 19.22
N ASN A 108 -1.04 -0.61 18.06
CA ASN A 108 -2.47 -0.70 17.79
C ASN A 108 -3.07 -1.91 18.54
N THR A 109 -3.86 -1.66 19.57
CA THR A 109 -4.49 -2.68 20.42
C THR A 109 -5.80 -3.22 19.86
N SER A 110 -6.45 -2.51 18.93
CA SER A 110 -7.72 -2.94 18.33
C SER A 110 -7.55 -3.85 17.10
N GLY A 111 -6.35 -3.94 16.53
CA GLY A 111 -6.09 -4.61 15.26
C GLY A 111 -6.52 -3.82 14.01
N VAL A 112 -7.30 -2.75 14.19
CA VAL A 112 -7.79 -1.89 13.11
C VAL A 112 -7.31 -0.46 13.30
N SER A 113 -6.62 0.10 12.30
CA SER A 113 -6.19 1.51 12.33
C SER A 113 -7.39 2.44 12.39
N GLY A 114 -7.36 3.42 13.28
CA GLY A 114 -8.42 4.43 13.39
C GLY A 114 -9.68 3.99 14.13
N VAL A 115 -9.72 2.75 14.66
CA VAL A 115 -10.82 2.30 15.53
C VAL A 115 -10.27 2.03 16.93
N SER A 116 -10.93 2.55 17.96
CA SER A 116 -10.54 2.39 19.36
C SER A 116 -11.74 2.46 20.30
N LEU A 117 -11.67 1.75 21.44
CA LEU A 117 -12.64 1.92 22.51
C LEU A 117 -12.47 3.31 23.15
N TYR A 118 -13.56 4.04 23.28
CA TYR A 118 -13.61 5.31 24.00
C TYR A 118 -14.18 5.08 25.39
N LEU A 119 -13.29 4.94 26.36
CA LEU A 119 -13.62 4.53 27.73
C LEU A 119 -14.71 5.36 28.40
N PRO A 120 -14.76 6.72 28.24
CA PRO A 120 -15.77 7.51 28.95
C PRO A 120 -17.21 7.16 28.60
N SER A 121 -17.50 6.64 27.40
CA SER A 121 -18.84 6.25 26.98
C SER A 121 -19.00 4.75 26.76
N GLY A 122 -17.93 3.96 26.81
CA GLY A 122 -17.94 2.53 26.46
C GLY A 122 -18.17 2.24 24.98
N LYS A 123 -18.21 3.27 24.12
CA LYS A 123 -18.45 3.15 22.68
C LYS A 123 -17.17 3.06 21.88
N PHE A 124 -17.27 2.53 20.67
CA PHE A 124 -16.15 2.47 19.72
C PHE A 124 -16.08 3.73 18.88
N ARG A 125 -14.92 4.38 18.89
CA ARG A 125 -14.64 5.57 18.08
C ARG A 125 -14.02 5.16 16.75
N ALA A 126 -14.58 5.68 15.64
CA ALA A 126 -14.00 5.59 14.31
C ALA A 126 -13.41 6.93 13.87
N ARG A 127 -12.21 6.90 13.27
CA ARG A 127 -11.53 8.06 12.69
C ARG A 127 -10.67 7.65 11.50
N ILE A 128 -10.42 8.61 10.61
CA ILE A 128 -9.41 8.52 9.55
C ILE A 128 -8.50 9.75 9.64
N LYS A 129 -7.29 9.64 9.08
CA LYS A 129 -6.34 10.75 9.03
C LYS A 129 -5.94 11.01 7.59
N ILE A 130 -6.09 12.26 7.14
CA ILE A 130 -5.70 12.70 5.80
C ILE A 130 -5.07 14.09 5.87
N CYS A 131 -3.96 14.35 5.14
CA CYS A 131 -3.24 15.63 5.15
C CYS A 131 -3.00 16.17 6.57
N GLN A 132 -2.61 15.31 7.53
CA GLN A 132 -2.47 15.64 8.96
C GLN A 132 -3.78 16.01 9.70
N HIS A 133 -4.94 16.02 9.05
CA HIS A 133 -6.24 16.22 9.68
C HIS A 133 -6.81 14.88 10.18
N ASP A 134 -7.21 14.85 11.46
CA ASP A 134 -7.97 13.74 12.03
C ASP A 134 -9.46 13.98 11.79
N ILE A 135 -10.10 13.17 10.96
CA ILE A 135 -11.56 13.21 10.70
C ILE A 135 -12.22 12.21 11.63
N HIS A 136 -13.04 12.72 12.55
CA HIS A 136 -13.81 11.91 13.48
C HIS A 136 -15.12 11.45 12.83
N LEU A 137 -15.23 10.15 12.56
CA LEU A 137 -16.37 9.54 11.86
C LEU A 137 -17.54 9.18 12.79
N GLY A 138 -17.35 9.28 14.10
CA GLY A 138 -18.37 9.06 15.10
C GLY A 138 -18.04 8.00 16.13
N TYR A 139 -19.01 7.85 17.07
CA TYR A 139 -19.03 6.79 18.08
C TYR A 139 -20.11 5.77 17.74
N TYR A 140 -19.83 4.49 17.97
CA TYR A 140 -20.66 3.34 17.61
C TYR A 140 -20.77 2.37 18.78
N GLU A 141 -21.89 1.66 18.88
CA GLU A 141 -22.15 0.72 19.97
C GLU A 141 -21.28 -0.54 19.85
N THR A 142 -20.99 -0.98 18.62
CA THR A 142 -20.17 -2.17 18.39
C THR A 142 -18.87 -1.84 17.67
N PHE A 143 -17.86 -2.69 17.88
CA PHE A 143 -16.59 -2.62 17.17
C PHE A 143 -16.80 -2.73 15.66
N GLU A 144 -17.65 -3.66 15.22
CA GLU A 144 -17.97 -3.88 13.80
C GLU A 144 -18.54 -2.62 13.14
N GLN A 145 -19.52 -1.96 13.76
CA GLN A 145 -20.07 -0.70 13.25
C GLN A 145 -19.00 0.39 13.11
N ALA A 146 -18.06 0.49 14.04
CA ALA A 146 -16.97 1.45 13.96
C ALA A 146 -15.98 1.10 12.82
N VAL A 147 -15.73 -0.19 12.56
CA VAL A 147 -14.92 -0.65 11.42
C VAL A 147 -15.65 -0.40 10.09
N GLN A 148 -16.95 -0.67 10.02
CA GLN A 148 -17.79 -0.34 8.87
C GLN A 148 -17.74 1.16 8.54
N ALA A 149 -17.94 2.00 9.55
CA ALA A 149 -17.86 3.45 9.40
C ALA A 149 -16.47 3.90 8.90
N ARG A 150 -15.41 3.29 9.41
CA ARG A 150 -14.07 3.56 8.92
C ARG A 150 -13.90 3.14 7.45
N ASN A 151 -14.40 1.96 7.06
CA ASN A 151 -14.32 1.51 5.67
C ASN A 151 -15.07 2.48 4.73
N VAL A 152 -16.27 2.95 5.10
CA VAL A 152 -17.00 3.97 4.33
C VAL A 152 -16.21 5.27 4.22
N GLY A 153 -15.63 5.76 5.32
CA GLY A 153 -14.79 6.97 5.28
C GLY A 153 -13.51 6.78 4.46
N MET A 154 -12.92 5.58 4.48
CA MET A 154 -11.76 5.25 3.64
C MET A 154 -12.14 5.24 2.16
N ASP A 155 -13.31 4.70 1.80
CA ASP A 155 -13.79 4.66 0.43
C ASP A 155 -14.02 6.08 -0.10
N PHE A 156 -14.72 6.90 0.67
CA PHE A 156 -15.00 8.30 0.30
C PHE A 156 -13.73 9.12 0.09
N MET A 157 -12.74 8.99 0.99
CA MET A 157 -11.57 9.87 1.02
C MET A 157 -10.38 9.32 0.23
N PHE A 158 -10.26 7.99 0.07
CA PHE A 158 -9.07 7.36 -0.46
C PHE A 158 -9.34 6.41 -1.64
N GLY A 159 -10.62 6.02 -1.88
CA GLY A 159 -10.98 5.10 -2.95
C GLY A 159 -10.07 3.86 -2.98
N GLU A 160 -9.57 3.49 -4.13
CA GLU A 160 -8.68 2.32 -4.33
C GLU A 160 -7.33 2.38 -3.59
N TYR A 161 -6.94 3.54 -3.06
CA TYR A 161 -5.74 3.67 -2.20
C TYR A 161 -6.02 3.29 -0.76
N GLY A 162 -7.28 3.16 -0.38
CA GLY A 162 -7.71 2.83 0.97
C GLY A 162 -7.34 1.41 1.38
N ARG A 163 -7.07 1.21 2.67
CA ARG A 163 -6.98 -0.11 3.26
C ARG A 163 -8.28 -0.44 3.96
N TYR A 164 -8.94 -1.48 3.48
CA TYR A 164 -10.23 -1.95 3.98
C TYR A 164 -10.06 -3.14 4.92
N ASN A 165 -11.01 -3.30 5.82
CA ASN A 165 -11.08 -4.43 6.72
C ASN A 165 -12.20 -5.35 6.27
N ASP A 166 -12.02 -6.65 6.51
CA ASP A 166 -13.00 -7.68 6.19
C ASP A 166 -14.13 -7.67 7.23
N VAL A 167 -15.18 -6.92 6.91
CA VAL A 167 -16.41 -6.81 7.70
C VAL A 167 -17.59 -6.72 6.74
N PRO A 168 -18.82 -7.12 7.17
CA PRO A 168 -20.03 -6.93 6.37
C PRO A 168 -20.19 -5.50 5.89
N GLU A 169 -20.93 -5.32 4.80
CA GLU A 169 -21.23 -3.99 4.27
C GLU A 169 -21.94 -3.11 5.32
N ALA A 170 -21.58 -1.83 5.34
CA ALA A 170 -22.16 -0.88 6.27
C ALA A 170 -23.67 -0.66 5.95
N PRO A 171 -24.54 -0.61 6.96
CA PRO A 171 -25.92 -0.22 6.76
C PRO A 171 -26.04 1.26 6.34
N ASP A 172 -27.14 1.61 5.67
CA ASP A 172 -27.31 2.93 5.06
C ASP A 172 -27.16 4.08 6.06
N TRP A 173 -27.65 3.93 7.28
CA TRP A 173 -27.50 4.98 8.30
C TRP A 173 -26.04 5.28 8.67
N ILE A 174 -25.13 4.29 8.59
CA ILE A 174 -23.68 4.50 8.75
C ILE A 174 -23.12 5.18 7.51
N LYS A 175 -23.52 4.74 6.32
CA LYS A 175 -23.07 5.33 5.05
C LYS A 175 -23.41 6.80 4.99
N ASP A 176 -24.68 7.15 5.22
CA ASP A 176 -25.17 8.53 5.19
C ASP A 176 -24.48 9.41 6.23
N LYS A 177 -24.36 8.90 7.46
CA LYS A 177 -23.69 9.63 8.55
C LYS A 177 -22.22 9.92 8.21
N VAL A 178 -21.51 8.94 7.68
CA VAL A 178 -20.09 9.09 7.37
C VAL A 178 -19.90 9.95 6.13
N ALA A 179 -20.71 9.79 5.09
CA ALA A 179 -20.69 10.64 3.89
C ALA A 179 -20.86 12.11 4.25
N ASN A 180 -21.90 12.45 5.01
CA ASN A 180 -22.13 13.82 5.51
C ASN A 180 -20.96 14.43 6.31
N ILE A 181 -20.16 13.57 6.99
CA ILE A 181 -18.96 14.02 7.69
C ILE A 181 -17.83 14.27 6.68
N CYS A 182 -17.60 13.32 5.77
CA CYS A 182 -16.50 13.36 4.80
C CYS A 182 -16.68 14.47 3.76
N GLU A 183 -17.91 14.80 3.35
CA GLU A 183 -18.21 15.89 2.42
C GLU A 183 -17.62 17.23 2.88
N ARG A 184 -17.52 17.49 4.16
CA ARG A 184 -16.88 18.69 4.73
C ARG A 184 -15.37 18.76 4.50
N PHE A 185 -14.77 17.66 4.07
CA PHE A 185 -13.35 17.49 3.82
C PHE A 185 -13.08 17.00 2.39
N ALA A 186 -14.05 17.13 1.49
CA ALA A 186 -13.95 16.60 0.13
C ALA A 186 -12.77 17.17 -0.67
N ASP A 187 -12.36 18.40 -0.38
CA ASP A 187 -11.18 19.05 -0.95
C ASP A 187 -9.85 18.34 -0.57
N LEU A 188 -9.84 17.56 0.49
CA LEU A 188 -8.70 16.74 0.90
C LEU A 188 -8.73 15.32 0.31
N SER A 189 -9.84 14.92 -0.34
CA SER A 189 -10.00 13.58 -0.90
C SER A 189 -8.94 13.28 -1.97
N ILE A 190 -8.43 12.05 -1.96
CA ILE A 190 -7.53 11.52 -2.98
C ILE A 190 -8.17 10.36 -3.76
N SER A 191 -9.47 10.10 -3.55
CA SER A 191 -10.20 9.02 -4.21
C SER A 191 -10.18 9.13 -5.73
N GLU A 192 -10.11 10.36 -6.25
CA GLU A 192 -10.02 10.67 -7.68
C GLU A 192 -8.60 11.11 -8.12
N ALA A 193 -7.60 10.96 -7.23
CA ALA A 193 -6.22 11.31 -7.59
C ALA A 193 -5.79 10.49 -8.81
N PRO A 194 -5.09 11.12 -9.79
CA PRO A 194 -4.72 10.42 -11.01
C PRO A 194 -3.84 9.21 -10.66
N PHE A 195 -4.37 8.04 -10.96
CA PHE A 195 -3.64 6.78 -10.87
C PHE A 195 -2.66 6.72 -12.04
N TYR A 196 -1.38 6.91 -11.77
CA TYR A 196 -0.35 6.72 -12.77
C TYR A 196 0.05 5.24 -12.80
N MET A 197 -0.63 4.46 -13.64
CA MET A 197 -0.11 3.16 -14.07
C MET A 197 0.89 3.41 -15.20
N PRO A 198 2.14 2.93 -15.10
CA PRO A 198 2.99 2.86 -16.28
C PRO A 198 2.27 1.98 -17.28
N MET A 199 1.98 2.55 -18.48
CA MET A 199 1.31 1.84 -19.58
C MET A 199 1.88 0.42 -19.71
N PRO A 200 1.04 -0.62 -19.84
CA PRO A 200 1.52 -1.94 -20.16
C PRO A 200 2.34 -1.84 -21.44
N PHE A 201 3.52 -2.42 -21.45
CA PHE A 201 4.36 -2.48 -22.62
C PHE A 201 3.55 -3.13 -23.76
N THR A 202 3.13 -2.35 -24.75
CA THR A 202 2.83 -2.91 -26.05
C THR A 202 4.13 -3.51 -26.54
N ALA A 203 4.18 -4.84 -26.63
CA ALA A 203 5.29 -5.51 -27.28
C ALA A 203 5.47 -4.85 -28.65
N VAL A 204 6.63 -4.24 -28.84
CA VAL A 204 7.04 -3.84 -30.19
C VAL A 204 7.25 -5.17 -30.92
N SER A 205 6.39 -5.41 -31.87
CA SER A 205 6.43 -6.53 -32.83
C SER A 205 7.76 -6.53 -33.58
#